data_f09d0d00d9fee75ebb83918e4e397166
#
_entry.id   f09d0d00d9fee75ebb83918e4e397166
#
_cell.length_a   1.000
_cell.length_b   1.000
_cell.length_c   1.000
_cell.angle_alpha   90.00
_cell.angle_beta   90.00
_cell.angle_gamma   90.00
#
_symmetry.space_group_name_H-M   'P 1'
#
loop_
_entity.id
_entity.type
_entity.pdbx_description
1 polymer ?
#
loop_
_entity_poly.entity_id
_entity_poly.type
_entity_poly.pdbx_seq_one_letter_code
_entity_poly.pdbx_strand_id
1 'polypeptide(L)'
;PDFTFTFYAYNETDRPPTDTSLRCNKNVAPVLCGLHKACRSHPLTECGAQDGNETFYNLFGDNEPTISEDFKNWVKIADTTYIYDYTISEYMQSTMKYMHDIGITGYIYNCGDTHIAAFNELRNYLLCKIQWDVNCDVEYHMMDFLKAYYGEDAAPYIKQIIDIQTAQTKVSAHAFDFDWHYQAGFYPMNVAVALDGLWDKALSANITDEQLFNVETANLSWEYFKANQFLDKYTILNPFRHKRIEELYDSMMEHGITEVSGFKDIPPKEEISFMQRPFNWG
;
A
#
# COMPACT_ATOMS: atom_id res chain seq x y z
N PRO A 1 25.49 24.35 14.31
CA PRO A 1 25.54 24.22 12.85
C PRO A 1 24.15 24.35 12.28
N ASP A 2 24.04 24.95 11.08
CA ASP A 2 22.75 25.23 10.42
C ASP A 2 22.27 24.03 9.56
N PHE A 3 22.68 22.82 9.93
CA PHE A 3 22.30 21.60 9.23
C PHE A 3 22.03 20.47 10.22
N THR A 4 21.17 19.55 9.82
CA THR A 4 20.83 18.33 10.56
C THR A 4 21.47 17.13 9.87
N PHE A 5 22.19 16.31 10.63
CA PHE A 5 22.63 15.00 10.20
C PHE A 5 21.49 14.00 10.44
N THR A 6 21.21 13.17 9.45
CA THR A 6 20.30 12.05 9.61
C THR A 6 21.04 10.72 9.52
N PHE A 7 20.53 9.72 10.21
CA PHE A 7 20.97 8.33 10.06
C PHE A 7 19.72 7.42 10.05
N TYR A 8 19.81 6.32 9.32
CA TYR A 8 18.74 5.34 9.27
C TYR A 8 18.81 4.40 10.48
N ALA A 9 17.71 4.33 11.23
CA ALA A 9 17.45 3.29 12.21
C ALA A 9 16.72 2.15 11.48
N TYR A 10 17.45 1.13 11.05
CA TYR A 10 16.98 0.11 10.13
C TYR A 10 17.56 -1.27 10.46
N ASN A 11 16.80 -2.34 10.32
CA ASN A 11 17.18 -3.71 10.63
C ASN A 11 17.76 -3.86 12.06
N GLU A 12 19.04 -4.12 12.19
CA GLU A 12 19.72 -4.33 13.49
C GLU A 12 19.78 -3.05 14.35
N THR A 13 19.56 -1.89 13.75
CA THR A 13 19.59 -0.59 14.43
C THR A 13 18.20 0.07 14.52
N ASP A 14 17.13 -0.61 14.15
CA ASP A 14 15.77 -0.06 14.22
C ASP A 14 15.31 0.17 15.67
N ARG A 15 15.89 -0.55 16.64
CA ARG A 15 15.64 -0.34 18.06
C ARG A 15 16.52 0.74 18.64
N PRO A 16 15.97 1.57 19.52
CA PRO A 16 16.76 2.54 20.24
C PRO A 16 17.71 1.86 21.22
N PRO A 17 18.81 2.54 21.60
CA PRO A 17 19.68 2.08 22.67
C PRO A 17 18.91 1.79 23.96
N THR A 18 19.26 0.71 24.66
CA THR A 18 18.68 0.36 25.96
C THR A 18 19.14 1.28 27.08
N ASP A 19 20.29 1.96 26.92
CA ASP A 19 20.78 2.98 27.84
C ASP A 19 19.97 4.27 27.66
N THR A 20 19.00 4.47 28.54
CA THR A 20 18.10 5.62 28.53
C THR A 20 18.78 6.96 28.89
N SER A 21 20.05 6.97 29.28
CA SER A 21 20.83 8.20 29.49
C SER A 21 21.39 8.80 28.22
N LEU A 22 21.47 8.00 27.15
CA LEU A 22 21.92 8.46 25.83
C LEU A 22 20.93 9.45 25.22
N ARG A 23 21.46 10.44 24.52
CA ARG A 23 20.72 11.44 23.75
C ARG A 23 21.41 11.71 22.43
N CYS A 24 20.65 11.87 21.38
CA CYS A 24 21.17 12.44 20.15
C CYS A 24 21.59 13.89 20.37
N ASN A 25 22.66 14.32 19.71
CA ASN A 25 22.95 15.75 19.63
C ASN A 25 21.80 16.46 18.90
N LYS A 26 21.51 17.72 19.28
CA LYS A 26 20.37 18.49 18.71
C LYS A 26 20.36 18.68 17.19
N ASN A 27 21.46 18.42 16.53
CA ASN A 27 21.56 18.44 15.07
C ASN A 27 21.68 17.05 14.47
N VAL A 28 21.30 16.00 15.22
CA VAL A 28 21.30 14.59 14.76
C VAL A 28 19.89 14.03 14.92
N ALA A 29 19.31 13.58 13.82
CA ALA A 29 17.97 13.05 13.76
C ALA A 29 17.94 11.60 13.22
N PRO A 30 17.40 10.64 13.97
CA PRO A 30 17.14 9.31 13.45
C PRO A 30 16.02 9.34 12.40
N VAL A 31 16.17 8.53 11.37
CA VAL A 31 15.15 8.20 10.38
C VAL A 31 14.74 6.76 10.61
N LEU A 32 13.56 6.55 11.18
CA LEU A 32 13.09 5.25 11.59
C LEU A 32 12.49 4.49 10.40
N CYS A 33 12.99 3.32 10.11
CA CYS A 33 12.57 2.49 8.96
C CYS A 33 11.78 1.24 9.39
N GLY A 34 11.35 1.17 10.64
CA GLY A 34 10.76 -0.02 11.23
C GLY A 34 9.35 -0.37 10.71
N LEU A 35 8.70 0.49 9.95
CA LEU A 35 7.33 0.26 9.47
C LEU A 35 7.18 -0.98 8.57
N HIS A 36 8.25 -1.47 7.94
CA HIS A 36 8.22 -2.75 7.22
C HIS A 36 7.88 -3.94 8.14
N LYS A 37 8.08 -3.81 9.45
CA LYS A 37 7.71 -4.79 10.47
C LYS A 37 6.26 -4.61 10.97
N ALA A 38 5.58 -3.52 10.60
CA ALA A 38 4.21 -3.27 11.00
C ALA A 38 3.22 -4.13 10.20
N CYS A 39 2.08 -4.44 10.79
CA CYS A 39 0.97 -5.05 10.06
C CYS A 39 0.46 -4.07 9.00
N ARG A 40 0.38 -4.52 7.75
CA ARG A 40 -0.08 -3.73 6.61
C ARG A 40 -1.58 -3.83 6.38
N SER A 41 -2.21 -4.89 6.87
CA SER A 41 -3.64 -5.15 6.70
C SER A 41 -4.53 -4.54 7.77
N HIS A 42 -3.95 -3.94 8.82
CA HIS A 42 -4.67 -3.31 9.93
C HIS A 42 -4.00 -2.00 10.35
N PRO A 43 -4.74 -1.08 10.97
CA PRO A 43 -4.16 0.17 11.47
C PRO A 43 -3.01 -0.08 12.45
N LEU A 44 -1.97 0.74 12.39
CA LEU A 44 -0.85 0.67 13.32
C LEU A 44 -1.29 0.76 14.78
N THR A 45 -2.33 1.56 15.05
CA THR A 45 -2.93 1.71 16.38
C THR A 45 -3.60 0.46 16.92
N GLU A 46 -4.01 -0.46 16.03
CA GLU A 46 -4.67 -1.70 16.43
C GLU A 46 -3.70 -2.86 16.48
N CYS A 47 -2.75 -2.92 15.57
CA CYS A 47 -1.92 -4.08 15.33
C CYS A 47 -0.43 -3.86 15.63
N GLY A 48 0.10 -2.68 15.36
CA GLY A 48 1.50 -2.35 15.58
C GLY A 48 1.79 -1.67 16.93
N ALA A 49 0.73 -1.22 17.62
CA ALA A 49 0.82 -0.48 18.87
C ALA A 49 0.44 -1.29 20.10
N GLN A 50 -0.18 -2.45 19.93
CA GLN A 50 -0.69 -3.25 21.04
C GLN A 50 0.25 -4.40 21.40
N ASP A 51 0.36 -4.65 22.70
CA ASP A 51 0.95 -5.87 23.23
C ASP A 51 0.15 -7.08 22.74
N GLY A 52 0.83 -8.10 22.24
CA GLY A 52 0.22 -9.39 21.95
C GLY A 52 -0.05 -9.68 20.46
N ASN A 53 0.59 -9.01 19.54
CA ASN A 53 0.65 -9.52 18.17
C ASN A 53 1.61 -10.71 18.11
N GLU A 54 1.14 -11.85 18.58
CA GLU A 54 1.91 -13.08 18.76
C GLU A 54 2.63 -13.52 17.47
N THR A 55 2.06 -13.24 16.30
CA THR A 55 2.62 -13.64 15.01
C THR A 55 3.92 -12.88 14.70
N PHE A 56 4.01 -11.62 15.08
CA PHE A 56 5.19 -10.81 14.86
C PHE A 56 6.28 -11.10 15.89
N TYR A 57 5.90 -11.27 17.16
CA TYR A 57 6.83 -11.61 18.24
C TYR A 57 7.51 -12.96 18.05
N ASN A 58 6.81 -13.95 17.50
CA ASN A 58 7.38 -15.26 17.20
C ASN A 58 8.49 -15.24 16.14
N LEU A 59 8.55 -14.21 15.29
CA LEU A 59 9.65 -14.03 14.32
C LEU A 59 10.91 -13.41 14.96
N PHE A 60 10.76 -12.65 16.05
CA PHE A 60 11.86 -11.89 16.67
C PHE A 60 12.10 -12.21 18.17
N GLY A 61 11.27 -13.07 18.78
CA GLY A 61 11.37 -13.51 20.18
C GLY A 61 10.28 -12.94 21.10
N ASP A 62 9.88 -13.74 22.07
CA ASP A 62 8.67 -13.57 22.90
C ASP A 62 8.66 -12.37 23.87
N ASN A 63 9.66 -11.52 23.90
CA ASN A 63 9.76 -10.38 24.83
C ASN A 63 10.26 -9.10 24.18
N GLU A 64 10.08 -8.96 22.89
CA GLU A 64 10.59 -7.83 22.15
C GLU A 64 9.60 -6.65 22.15
N PRO A 65 10.07 -5.40 22.31
CA PRO A 65 9.20 -4.23 22.26
C PRO A 65 8.41 -4.15 20.95
N THR A 66 7.20 -3.59 21.01
CA THR A 66 6.43 -3.29 19.81
C THR A 66 7.13 -2.19 19.00
N ILE A 67 6.84 -2.12 17.71
CA ILE A 67 7.33 -1.04 16.86
C ILE A 67 6.92 0.34 17.39
N SER A 68 5.75 0.42 17.99
CA SER A 68 5.23 1.62 18.63
C SER A 68 6.05 2.02 19.85
N GLU A 69 6.49 1.07 20.66
CA GLU A 69 7.36 1.33 21.81
C GLU A 69 8.76 1.76 21.36
N ASP A 70 9.31 1.14 20.33
CA ASP A 70 10.58 1.55 19.75
C ASP A 70 10.52 2.99 19.23
N PHE A 71 9.46 3.38 18.52
CA PHE A 71 9.28 4.75 18.06
C PHE A 71 9.15 5.75 19.22
N LYS A 72 8.35 5.44 20.23
CA LYS A 72 8.26 6.27 21.46
C LYS A 72 9.61 6.41 22.17
N ASN A 73 10.41 5.37 22.19
CA ASN A 73 11.71 5.41 22.84
C ASN A 73 12.75 6.20 22.01
N TRP A 74 12.69 6.13 20.67
CA TRP A 74 13.49 6.99 19.80
C TRP A 74 13.16 8.47 19.99
N VAL A 75 11.88 8.83 20.04
CA VAL A 75 11.42 10.22 20.28
C VAL A 75 11.91 10.76 21.64
N LYS A 76 12.06 9.91 22.64
CA LYS A 76 12.58 10.34 23.96
C LYS A 76 14.06 10.73 23.93
N ILE A 77 14.85 10.21 23.00
CA ILE A 77 16.31 10.42 22.95
C ILE A 77 16.77 11.34 21.82
N ALA A 78 15.86 11.82 20.97
CA ALA A 78 16.15 12.72 19.87
C ALA A 78 15.15 13.89 19.84
N ASP A 79 15.66 15.11 19.59
CA ASP A 79 14.81 16.32 19.47
C ASP A 79 14.01 16.33 18.16
N THR A 80 14.50 15.63 17.14
CA THR A 80 13.87 15.50 15.82
C THR A 80 13.95 14.06 15.38
N THR A 81 12.85 13.51 14.91
CA THR A 81 12.75 12.11 14.46
C THR A 81 11.90 12.05 13.19
N TYR A 82 12.38 11.32 12.20
CA TYR A 82 11.68 11.10 10.94
C TYR A 82 11.30 9.63 10.79
N ILE A 83 10.25 9.37 10.00
CA ILE A 83 9.90 8.04 9.52
C ILE A 83 10.28 7.93 8.04
N TYR A 84 10.83 6.79 7.64
CA TYR A 84 11.00 6.39 6.26
C TYR A 84 10.16 5.13 6.00
N ASP A 85 9.22 5.23 5.07
CA ASP A 85 8.33 4.14 4.73
C ASP A 85 8.36 3.83 3.23
N TYR A 86 8.00 2.59 2.88
CA TYR A 86 8.02 2.09 1.52
C TYR A 86 6.64 1.95 0.90
N THR A 87 5.59 1.97 1.72
CA THR A 87 4.23 1.70 1.24
C THR A 87 3.21 2.65 1.83
N ILE A 88 2.20 2.99 1.01
CA ILE A 88 1.00 3.70 1.44
C ILE A 88 -0.09 2.66 1.71
N SER A 89 -0.59 2.60 2.94
CA SER A 89 -1.71 1.74 3.32
C SER A 89 -3.04 2.49 3.29
N GLU A 90 -4.14 1.75 3.29
CA GLU A 90 -5.49 2.29 3.46
C GLU A 90 -5.68 3.02 4.81
N TYR A 91 -4.76 2.78 5.76
CA TYR A 91 -4.78 3.36 7.11
C TYR A 91 -3.77 4.50 7.29
N MET A 92 -3.27 5.09 6.21
CA MET A 92 -2.20 6.09 6.25
C MET A 92 -2.52 7.26 7.19
N GLN A 93 -3.76 7.77 7.21
CA GLN A 93 -4.11 8.88 8.08
C GLN A 93 -4.01 8.50 9.56
N SER A 94 -4.58 7.37 9.97
CA SER A 94 -4.54 6.94 11.38
C SER A 94 -3.10 6.67 11.82
N THR A 95 -2.30 6.09 10.95
CA THR A 95 -0.88 5.80 11.20
C THR A 95 -0.08 7.10 11.32
N MET A 96 -0.23 8.04 10.38
CA MET A 96 0.51 9.31 10.42
C MET A 96 0.06 10.19 11.59
N LYS A 97 -1.23 10.21 11.91
CA LYS A 97 -1.75 10.89 13.09
C LYS A 97 -1.13 10.32 14.38
N TYR A 98 -1.09 9.01 14.50
CA TYR A 98 -0.45 8.35 15.64
C TYR A 98 1.02 8.73 15.76
N MET A 99 1.78 8.71 14.65
CA MET A 99 3.19 9.11 14.65
C MET A 99 3.37 10.57 15.06
N HIS A 100 2.54 11.47 14.52
CA HIS A 100 2.52 12.88 14.92
C HIS A 100 2.25 13.03 16.43
N ASP A 101 1.25 12.34 16.95
CA ASP A 101 0.83 12.45 18.35
C ASP A 101 1.90 11.93 19.32
N ILE A 102 2.75 10.99 18.93
CA ILE A 102 3.90 10.54 19.73
C ILE A 102 5.15 11.42 19.56
N GLY A 103 5.14 12.40 18.66
CA GLY A 103 6.22 13.38 18.48
C GLY A 103 7.16 13.15 17.30
N ILE A 104 6.79 12.29 16.34
CA ILE A 104 7.50 12.19 15.07
C ILE A 104 7.31 13.48 14.28
N THR A 105 8.41 14.05 13.76
CA THR A 105 8.41 15.38 13.14
C THR A 105 8.28 15.39 11.63
N GLY A 106 8.50 14.27 10.95
CA GLY A 106 8.36 14.20 9.49
C GLY A 106 8.29 12.79 8.97
N TYR A 107 7.75 12.68 7.75
CA TYR A 107 7.53 11.43 7.07
C TYR A 107 8.20 11.48 5.69
N ILE A 108 9.06 10.52 5.41
CA ILE A 108 9.74 10.33 4.14
C ILE A 108 9.15 9.07 3.50
N TYR A 109 8.54 9.24 2.35
CA TYR A 109 7.98 8.12 1.60
C TYR A 109 8.89 7.77 0.42
N ASN A 110 9.27 6.50 0.33
CA ASN A 110 9.96 5.98 -0.84
C ASN A 110 8.92 5.52 -1.85
N CYS A 111 8.70 6.32 -2.89
CA CYS A 111 7.74 6.07 -3.98
C CYS A 111 8.17 4.85 -4.82
N GLY A 112 8.13 3.66 -4.22
CA GLY A 112 8.36 2.40 -4.93
C GLY A 112 7.10 1.82 -5.56
N ASP A 113 5.95 2.49 -5.39
CA ASP A 113 4.70 2.05 -5.98
C ASP A 113 4.71 2.30 -7.50
N THR A 114 4.36 1.27 -8.22
CA THR A 114 4.29 1.28 -9.68
C THR A 114 2.91 1.65 -10.16
N HIS A 115 2.79 1.95 -11.43
CA HIS A 115 1.51 2.22 -12.09
C HIS A 115 0.52 1.05 -12.01
N ILE A 116 0.97 -0.17 -11.70
CA ILE A 116 0.08 -1.32 -11.46
C ILE A 116 -0.53 -1.32 -10.05
N ALA A 117 0.00 -0.53 -9.12
CA ALA A 117 -0.58 -0.43 -7.78
C ALA A 117 -1.95 0.25 -7.84
N ALA A 118 -2.95 -0.39 -7.23
CA ALA A 118 -4.32 0.13 -7.25
C ALA A 118 -4.39 1.55 -6.67
N PHE A 119 -4.93 2.47 -7.45
CA PHE A 119 -5.15 3.87 -7.06
C PHE A 119 -3.89 4.60 -6.58
N ASN A 120 -2.74 4.33 -7.21
CA ASN A 120 -1.47 4.92 -6.83
C ASN A 120 -1.53 6.47 -6.81
N GLU A 121 -2.12 7.08 -7.82
CA GLU A 121 -2.26 8.54 -7.94
C GLU A 121 -3.10 9.12 -6.80
N LEU A 122 -4.22 8.48 -6.46
CA LEU A 122 -5.06 8.87 -5.31
C LEU A 122 -4.29 8.75 -4.00
N ARG A 123 -3.58 7.63 -3.80
CA ARG A 123 -2.80 7.39 -2.57
C ARG A 123 -1.73 8.47 -2.39
N ASN A 124 -0.98 8.78 -3.44
CA ASN A 124 0.02 9.85 -3.40
C ASN A 124 -0.60 11.23 -3.13
N TYR A 125 -1.75 11.54 -3.75
CA TYR A 125 -2.47 12.78 -3.49
C TYR A 125 -2.90 12.88 -2.03
N LEU A 126 -3.53 11.84 -1.48
CA LEU A 126 -3.97 11.81 -0.09
C LEU A 126 -2.78 11.86 0.88
N LEU A 127 -1.69 11.17 0.58
CA LEU A 127 -0.47 11.24 1.37
C LEU A 127 0.03 12.69 1.51
N CYS A 128 0.08 13.44 0.43
CA CYS A 128 0.47 14.86 0.47
C CYS A 128 -0.49 15.71 1.31
N LYS A 129 -1.81 15.45 1.26
CA LYS A 129 -2.79 16.15 2.09
C LYS A 129 -2.60 15.86 3.57
N ILE A 130 -2.41 14.59 3.91
CA ILE A 130 -2.23 14.14 5.31
C ILE A 130 -0.89 14.62 5.87
N GLN A 131 0.18 14.64 5.06
CA GLN A 131 1.47 15.18 5.48
C GLN A 131 1.41 16.69 5.77
N TRP A 132 0.55 17.41 5.06
CA TRP A 132 0.32 18.84 5.30
C TRP A 132 -0.51 19.08 6.57
N ASP A 133 -1.58 18.30 6.74
CA ASP A 133 -2.46 18.32 7.92
C ASP A 133 -2.97 16.91 8.22
N VAL A 134 -2.47 16.31 9.29
CA VAL A 134 -2.87 14.97 9.73
C VAL A 134 -4.35 14.86 10.13
N ASN A 135 -5.02 16.00 10.34
CA ASN A 135 -6.44 16.09 10.67
C ASN A 135 -7.30 16.53 9.48
N CYS A 136 -6.76 16.58 8.27
CA CYS A 136 -7.53 16.93 7.07
C CYS A 136 -8.72 15.98 6.88
N ASP A 137 -9.77 16.46 6.22
CA ASP A 137 -10.91 15.64 5.81
C ASP A 137 -10.51 14.77 4.60
N VAL A 138 -10.00 13.57 4.88
CA VAL A 138 -9.54 12.63 3.84
C VAL A 138 -10.69 12.19 2.94
N GLU A 139 -11.90 12.05 3.46
CA GLU A 139 -13.07 11.66 2.66
C GLU A 139 -13.43 12.75 1.64
N TYR A 140 -13.40 14.01 2.06
CA TYR A 140 -13.59 15.14 1.16
C TYR A 140 -12.52 15.16 0.04
N HIS A 141 -11.25 15.04 0.42
CA HIS A 141 -10.14 15.03 -0.55
C HIS A 141 -10.20 13.84 -1.49
N MET A 142 -10.57 12.66 -0.97
CA MET A 142 -10.75 11.47 -1.80
C MET A 142 -11.83 11.71 -2.85
N MET A 143 -13.02 12.16 -2.43
CA MET A 143 -14.12 12.38 -3.37
C MET A 143 -13.83 13.49 -4.38
N ASP A 144 -13.13 14.56 -3.98
CA ASP A 144 -12.67 15.62 -4.88
C ASP A 144 -11.73 15.08 -5.96
N PHE A 145 -10.75 14.27 -5.55
CA PHE A 145 -9.85 13.59 -6.50
C PHE A 145 -10.60 12.64 -7.44
N LEU A 146 -11.44 11.76 -6.88
CA LEU A 146 -12.15 10.76 -7.67
C LEU A 146 -13.01 11.39 -8.76
N LYS A 147 -13.71 12.48 -8.44
CA LYS A 147 -14.54 13.20 -9.40
C LYS A 147 -13.71 13.89 -10.49
N ALA A 148 -12.60 14.53 -10.11
CA ALA A 148 -11.74 15.20 -11.06
C ALA A 148 -11.03 14.21 -11.99
N TYR A 149 -10.46 13.14 -11.43
CA TYR A 149 -9.57 12.22 -12.12
C TYR A 149 -10.33 11.12 -12.89
N TYR A 150 -11.40 10.56 -12.31
CA TYR A 150 -12.18 9.48 -12.91
C TYR A 150 -13.54 9.94 -13.46
N GLY A 151 -13.97 11.17 -13.16
CA GLY A 151 -15.26 11.74 -13.59
C GLY A 151 -16.38 11.58 -12.56
N GLU A 152 -17.31 12.52 -12.58
CA GLU A 152 -18.45 12.59 -11.63
C GLU A 152 -19.29 11.30 -11.64
N ASP A 153 -19.53 10.72 -12.83
CA ASP A 153 -20.39 9.54 -12.98
C ASP A 153 -19.67 8.23 -12.61
N ALA A 154 -18.34 8.13 -12.74
CA ALA A 154 -17.56 6.94 -12.36
C ALA A 154 -17.14 6.97 -10.87
N ALA A 155 -16.89 8.14 -10.30
CA ALA A 155 -16.41 8.32 -8.94
C ALA A 155 -17.16 7.53 -7.85
N PRO A 156 -18.51 7.47 -7.85
CA PRO A 156 -19.24 6.70 -6.85
C PRO A 156 -18.97 5.18 -6.91
N TYR A 157 -18.70 4.64 -8.09
CA TYR A 157 -18.39 3.21 -8.25
C TYR A 157 -16.94 2.93 -7.82
N ILE A 158 -16.00 3.78 -8.20
CA ILE A 158 -14.60 3.70 -7.73
C ILE A 158 -14.52 3.80 -6.21
N LYS A 159 -15.29 4.73 -5.59
CA LYS A 159 -15.37 4.84 -4.13
C LYS A 159 -15.85 3.55 -3.48
N GLN A 160 -16.89 2.92 -4.02
CA GLN A 160 -17.39 1.64 -3.51
C GLN A 160 -16.35 0.52 -3.65
N ILE A 161 -15.57 0.50 -4.74
CA ILE A 161 -14.47 -0.45 -4.92
C ILE A 161 -13.44 -0.26 -3.79
N ILE A 162 -13.00 0.96 -3.55
CA ILE A 162 -12.05 1.29 -2.47
C ILE A 162 -12.60 0.86 -1.11
N ASP A 163 -13.87 1.15 -0.83
CA ASP A 163 -14.51 0.80 0.45
C ASP A 163 -14.58 -0.72 0.67
N ILE A 164 -14.91 -1.48 -0.38
CA ILE A 164 -14.94 -2.95 -0.31
C ILE A 164 -13.53 -3.49 -0.09
N GLN A 165 -12.54 -2.97 -0.81
CA GLN A 165 -11.15 -3.40 -0.66
C GLN A 165 -10.63 -3.09 0.76
N THR A 166 -10.89 -1.89 1.27
CA THR A 166 -10.54 -1.50 2.65
C THR A 166 -11.26 -2.36 3.69
N ALA A 167 -12.56 -2.64 3.49
CA ALA A 167 -13.29 -3.52 4.40
C ALA A 167 -12.75 -4.97 4.37
N GLN A 168 -12.27 -5.44 3.21
CA GLN A 168 -11.68 -6.76 3.08
C GLN A 168 -10.33 -6.85 3.83
N THR A 169 -9.53 -5.79 3.87
CA THR A 169 -8.29 -5.80 4.65
C THR A 169 -8.56 -6.00 6.15
N LYS A 170 -9.65 -5.43 6.68
CA LYS A 170 -10.04 -5.57 8.10
C LYS A 170 -10.39 -7.00 8.53
N VAL A 171 -10.84 -7.83 7.59
CA VAL A 171 -11.21 -9.23 7.87
C VAL A 171 -10.16 -10.22 7.38
N SER A 172 -9.09 -9.74 6.76
CA SER A 172 -7.98 -10.56 6.30
C SER A 172 -7.06 -10.95 7.46
N ALA A 173 -6.24 -11.96 7.24
CA ALA A 173 -5.16 -12.29 8.17
C ALA A 173 -4.16 -11.12 8.28
N HIS A 174 -3.47 -11.02 9.41
CA HIS A 174 -2.38 -10.07 9.59
C HIS A 174 -1.30 -10.34 8.55
N ALA A 175 -0.90 -9.29 7.85
CA ALA A 175 0.13 -9.35 6.85
C ALA A 175 1.25 -8.39 7.24
N PHE A 176 2.44 -8.93 7.31
CA PHE A 176 3.68 -8.22 7.57
C PHE A 176 4.50 -8.30 6.29
N ASP A 177 5.27 -7.24 6.00
CA ASP A 177 6.03 -7.15 4.77
C ASP A 177 5.18 -6.93 3.50
N PHE A 178 5.82 -6.95 2.33
CA PHE A 178 5.26 -6.50 1.05
C PHE A 178 4.37 -7.54 0.35
N ASP A 179 4.29 -8.79 0.85
CA ASP A 179 3.70 -9.94 0.13
C ASP A 179 2.22 -10.22 0.41
N TRP A 180 1.55 -9.44 1.23
CA TRP A 180 0.18 -9.73 1.66
C TRP A 180 -0.89 -9.69 0.54
N HIS A 181 -0.67 -8.91 -0.50
CA HIS A 181 -1.59 -8.79 -1.64
C HIS A 181 -1.78 -10.08 -2.43
N TYR A 182 -0.87 -11.04 -2.25
CA TYR A 182 -0.84 -12.28 -3.04
C TYR A 182 -1.34 -13.50 -2.29
N GLN A 183 -1.90 -13.32 -1.10
CA GLN A 183 -2.49 -14.46 -0.37
C GLN A 183 -3.67 -15.01 -1.15
N ALA A 184 -3.60 -16.30 -1.49
CA ALA A 184 -4.68 -16.99 -2.17
C ALA A 184 -5.96 -16.92 -1.31
N GLY A 185 -7.08 -16.54 -1.94
CA GLY A 185 -8.36 -16.42 -1.24
C GLY A 185 -8.56 -15.10 -0.48
N PHE A 186 -7.72 -14.10 -0.70
CA PHE A 186 -7.90 -12.77 -0.10
C PHE A 186 -9.29 -12.20 -0.40
N TYR A 187 -9.77 -12.32 -1.66
CA TYR A 187 -11.14 -11.97 -2.00
C TYR A 187 -12.00 -13.22 -2.14
N PRO A 188 -13.02 -13.44 -1.29
CA PRO A 188 -14.05 -14.43 -1.53
C PRO A 188 -14.74 -14.21 -2.88
N MET A 189 -15.20 -15.28 -3.53
CA MET A 189 -15.79 -15.22 -4.87
C MET A 189 -16.94 -14.20 -4.99
N ASN A 190 -17.80 -14.10 -3.98
CA ASN A 190 -18.91 -13.15 -3.96
C ASN A 190 -18.41 -11.68 -3.92
N VAL A 191 -17.28 -11.42 -3.24
CA VAL A 191 -16.64 -10.10 -3.21
C VAL A 191 -16.01 -9.79 -4.57
N ALA A 192 -15.32 -10.75 -5.16
CA ALA A 192 -14.73 -10.60 -6.50
C ALA A 192 -15.80 -10.27 -7.56
N VAL A 193 -16.93 -10.97 -7.55
CA VAL A 193 -18.06 -10.70 -8.45
C VAL A 193 -18.66 -9.31 -8.21
N ALA A 194 -18.75 -8.87 -6.96
CA ALA A 194 -19.24 -7.51 -6.65
C ALA A 194 -18.28 -6.44 -7.18
N LEU A 195 -16.97 -6.65 -7.04
CA LEU A 195 -15.95 -5.74 -7.58
C LEU A 195 -16.00 -5.70 -9.10
N ASP A 196 -16.12 -6.84 -9.80
CA ASP A 196 -16.28 -6.88 -11.26
C ASP A 196 -17.48 -6.04 -11.70
N GLY A 197 -18.64 -6.21 -11.04
CA GLY A 197 -19.84 -5.44 -11.38
C GLY A 197 -19.72 -3.94 -11.11
N LEU A 198 -18.87 -3.51 -10.19
CA LEU A 198 -18.57 -2.08 -9.96
C LEU A 198 -17.59 -1.54 -11.01
N TRP A 199 -16.59 -2.31 -11.39
CA TRP A 199 -15.68 -1.96 -12.48
C TRP A 199 -16.42 -1.83 -13.82
N ASP A 200 -17.34 -2.75 -14.15
CA ASP A 200 -18.17 -2.66 -15.35
C ASP A 200 -18.99 -1.36 -15.39
N LYS A 201 -19.54 -0.93 -14.24
CA LYS A 201 -20.27 0.35 -14.13
C LYS A 201 -19.37 1.56 -14.29
N ALA A 202 -18.18 1.55 -13.68
CA ALA A 202 -17.20 2.64 -13.79
C ALA A 202 -16.73 2.80 -15.24
N LEU A 203 -16.40 1.68 -15.91
CA LEU A 203 -15.97 1.64 -17.32
C LEU A 203 -17.09 2.05 -18.31
N SER A 204 -18.35 1.91 -17.91
CA SER A 204 -19.52 2.28 -18.73
C SER A 204 -20.10 3.66 -18.37
N ALA A 205 -19.46 4.41 -17.48
CA ALA A 205 -19.91 5.71 -17.03
C ALA A 205 -19.82 6.76 -18.17
N ASN A 206 -20.66 7.80 -18.09
CA ASN A 206 -20.62 8.90 -19.06
C ASN A 206 -19.55 9.92 -18.65
N ILE A 207 -18.33 9.68 -19.05
CA ILE A 207 -17.11 10.44 -18.70
C ILE A 207 -16.32 10.79 -19.96
N THR A 208 -15.29 11.64 -19.81
CA THR A 208 -14.42 11.99 -20.95
C THR A 208 -13.49 10.85 -21.33
N ASP A 209 -12.91 10.89 -22.53
CA ASP A 209 -11.93 9.89 -22.99
C ASP A 209 -10.72 9.80 -22.06
N GLU A 210 -10.24 10.95 -21.54
CA GLU A 210 -9.14 11.00 -20.58
C GLU A 210 -9.52 10.32 -19.25
N GLN A 211 -10.72 10.59 -18.74
CA GLN A 211 -11.22 9.97 -17.52
C GLN A 211 -11.45 8.46 -17.71
N LEU A 212 -11.93 8.05 -18.89
CA LEU A 212 -12.09 6.63 -19.23
C LEU A 212 -10.72 5.93 -19.24
N PHE A 213 -9.71 6.53 -19.86
CA PHE A 213 -8.34 6.00 -19.85
C PHE A 213 -7.82 5.82 -18.42
N ASN A 214 -8.10 6.76 -17.51
CA ASN A 214 -7.72 6.65 -16.09
C ASN A 214 -8.47 5.51 -15.38
N VAL A 215 -9.77 5.32 -15.66
CA VAL A 215 -10.56 4.20 -15.12
C VAL A 215 -10.04 2.86 -15.64
N GLU A 216 -9.74 2.76 -16.93
CA GLU A 216 -9.16 1.57 -17.56
C GLU A 216 -7.81 1.23 -16.92
N THR A 217 -6.93 2.24 -16.77
CA THR A 217 -5.62 2.05 -16.12
C THR A 217 -5.77 1.52 -14.70
N ALA A 218 -6.67 2.11 -13.90
CA ALA A 218 -6.92 1.65 -12.53
C ALA A 218 -7.51 0.22 -12.49
N ASN A 219 -8.38 -0.14 -13.45
CA ASN A 219 -8.93 -1.48 -13.56
C ASN A 219 -7.87 -2.54 -13.88
N LEU A 220 -6.79 -2.18 -14.58
CA LEU A 220 -5.71 -3.14 -14.89
C LEU A 220 -5.07 -3.72 -13.63
N SER A 221 -5.04 -2.99 -12.52
CA SER A 221 -4.57 -3.52 -11.22
C SER A 221 -5.47 -4.68 -10.73
N TRP A 222 -6.78 -4.56 -10.90
CA TRP A 222 -7.74 -5.61 -10.56
C TRP A 222 -7.62 -6.82 -11.50
N GLU A 223 -7.49 -6.58 -12.80
CA GLU A 223 -7.28 -7.64 -13.80
C GLU A 223 -5.97 -8.40 -13.56
N TYR A 224 -4.89 -7.68 -13.24
CA TYR A 224 -3.61 -8.24 -12.85
C TYR A 224 -3.74 -9.13 -11.60
N PHE A 225 -4.43 -8.65 -10.57
CA PHE A 225 -4.70 -9.44 -9.37
C PHE A 225 -5.45 -10.74 -9.72
N LYS A 226 -6.54 -10.65 -10.48
CA LYS A 226 -7.32 -11.83 -10.91
C LYS A 226 -6.48 -12.84 -11.69
N ALA A 227 -5.62 -12.37 -12.59
CA ALA A 227 -4.75 -13.23 -13.38
C ALA A 227 -3.78 -14.03 -12.51
N ASN A 228 -3.20 -13.41 -11.47
CA ASN A 228 -2.29 -14.03 -10.54
C ASN A 228 -2.97 -14.93 -9.50
N GLN A 229 -4.27 -14.72 -9.24
CA GLN A 229 -5.09 -15.54 -8.33
C GLN A 229 -5.91 -16.61 -9.05
N PHE A 230 -5.77 -16.74 -10.38
CA PHE A 230 -6.53 -17.69 -11.21
C PHE A 230 -8.06 -17.50 -11.12
N LEU A 231 -8.50 -16.26 -10.96
CA LEU A 231 -9.92 -15.92 -10.83
C LEU A 231 -10.58 -15.63 -12.18
N ASP A 232 -11.90 -15.84 -12.25
CA ASP A 232 -12.77 -15.52 -13.39
C ASP A 232 -12.21 -16.07 -14.72
N LYS A 233 -12.07 -15.22 -15.73
CA LYS A 233 -11.56 -15.55 -17.08
C LYS A 233 -10.11 -16.04 -17.08
N TYR A 234 -9.39 -15.90 -15.98
CA TYR A 234 -8.00 -16.35 -15.81
C TYR A 234 -7.84 -17.72 -15.12
N THR A 235 -8.93 -18.41 -14.84
CA THR A 235 -8.86 -19.76 -14.26
C THR A 235 -8.11 -20.73 -15.18
N ILE A 236 -7.36 -21.67 -14.60
CA ILE A 236 -6.61 -22.71 -15.32
C ILE A 236 -7.54 -23.56 -16.22
N LEU A 237 -8.80 -23.68 -15.83
CA LEU A 237 -9.79 -24.45 -16.58
C LEU A 237 -10.34 -23.69 -17.81
N ASN A 238 -10.07 -22.39 -17.95
CA ASN A 238 -10.50 -21.62 -19.12
C ASN A 238 -9.61 -21.91 -20.33
N PRO A 239 -10.15 -22.49 -21.42
CA PRO A 239 -9.35 -22.81 -22.60
C PRO A 239 -8.79 -21.56 -23.32
N PHE A 240 -9.36 -20.38 -23.04
CA PHE A 240 -8.91 -19.10 -23.59
C PHE A 240 -7.99 -18.32 -22.64
N ARG A 241 -7.56 -18.91 -21.52
CA ARG A 241 -6.75 -18.24 -20.50
C ARG A 241 -5.47 -17.61 -21.09
N HIS A 242 -4.77 -18.35 -21.95
CA HIS A 242 -3.56 -17.87 -22.63
C HIS A 242 -3.86 -16.53 -23.34
N LYS A 243 -4.85 -16.52 -24.22
CA LYS A 243 -5.25 -15.32 -24.96
C LYS A 243 -5.63 -14.17 -24.01
N ARG A 244 -6.33 -14.45 -22.91
CA ARG A 244 -6.72 -13.42 -21.92
C ARG A 244 -5.53 -12.81 -21.20
N ILE A 245 -4.50 -13.58 -20.92
CA ILE A 245 -3.26 -13.07 -20.32
C ILE A 245 -2.48 -12.22 -21.35
N GLU A 246 -2.43 -12.63 -22.62
CA GLU A 246 -1.82 -11.81 -23.67
C GLU A 246 -2.56 -10.49 -23.89
N GLU A 247 -3.89 -10.50 -23.90
CA GLU A 247 -4.72 -9.27 -23.97
C GLU A 247 -4.45 -8.35 -22.78
N LEU A 248 -4.33 -8.90 -21.57
CA LEU A 248 -3.99 -8.12 -20.37
C LEU A 248 -2.60 -7.49 -20.48
N TYR A 249 -1.61 -8.28 -20.94
CA TYR A 249 -0.27 -7.77 -21.18
C TYR A 249 -0.26 -6.59 -22.15
N ASP A 250 -0.92 -6.75 -23.31
CA ASP A 250 -0.99 -5.71 -24.33
C ASP A 250 -1.66 -4.43 -23.77
N SER A 251 -2.76 -4.58 -23.04
CA SER A 251 -3.41 -3.43 -22.38
C SER A 251 -2.50 -2.76 -21.34
N MET A 252 -1.75 -3.51 -20.55
CA MET A 252 -0.80 -2.94 -19.60
C MET A 252 0.28 -2.12 -20.33
N MET A 253 0.82 -2.62 -21.45
CA MET A 253 1.80 -1.88 -22.26
C MET A 253 1.20 -0.62 -22.88
N GLU A 254 -0.04 -0.67 -23.40
CA GLU A 254 -0.76 0.49 -23.95
C GLU A 254 -1.00 1.59 -22.91
N HIS A 255 -1.21 1.22 -21.66
CA HIS A 255 -1.39 2.13 -20.52
C HIS A 255 -0.05 2.52 -19.84
N GLY A 256 1.09 2.16 -20.42
CA GLY A 256 2.42 2.52 -19.91
C GLY A 256 2.83 1.79 -18.63
N ILE A 257 2.15 0.69 -18.29
CA ILE A 257 2.49 -0.14 -17.14
C ILE A 257 3.61 -1.10 -17.56
N THR A 258 4.84 -0.80 -17.19
CA THR A 258 6.04 -1.55 -17.56
C THR A 258 6.66 -2.30 -16.39
N GLU A 259 6.22 -2.02 -15.17
CA GLU A 259 6.75 -2.58 -13.94
C GLU A 259 5.65 -3.20 -13.09
N VAL A 260 5.95 -4.32 -12.44
CA VAL A 260 5.06 -4.98 -11.46
C VAL A 260 5.43 -4.65 -10.01
N SER A 261 6.59 -4.04 -9.81
CA SER A 261 7.02 -3.41 -8.55
C SER A 261 8.09 -2.36 -8.87
N GLY A 262 8.38 -1.47 -7.92
CA GLY A 262 9.43 -0.44 -8.10
C GLY A 262 10.84 -0.98 -8.39
N PHE A 263 10.99 -2.30 -8.45
CA PHE A 263 12.27 -2.98 -8.66
C PHE A 263 12.18 -4.12 -9.68
N LYS A 264 11.04 -4.31 -10.34
CA LYS A 264 10.84 -5.45 -11.23
C LYS A 264 9.99 -5.08 -12.44
N ASP A 265 10.64 -5.10 -13.59
CA ASP A 265 9.99 -4.95 -14.88
C ASP A 265 9.01 -6.09 -15.17
N ILE A 266 7.98 -5.82 -15.95
CA ILE A 266 7.13 -6.85 -16.54
C ILE A 266 8.02 -7.67 -17.50
N PRO A 267 8.01 -9.02 -17.39
CA PRO A 267 8.82 -9.86 -18.28
C PRO A 267 8.37 -9.69 -19.74
N PRO A 268 9.27 -9.92 -20.70
CA PRO A 268 8.89 -9.99 -22.12
C PRO A 268 7.71 -10.94 -22.35
N LYS A 269 6.85 -10.65 -23.33
CA LYS A 269 5.60 -11.39 -23.57
C LYS A 269 5.83 -12.89 -23.76
N GLU A 270 6.92 -13.29 -24.38
CA GLU A 270 7.34 -14.66 -24.60
C GLU A 270 7.78 -15.42 -23.34
N GLU A 271 8.10 -14.69 -22.26
CA GLU A 271 8.52 -15.26 -20.98
C GLU A 271 7.35 -15.41 -19.98
N ILE A 272 6.15 -14.95 -20.34
CA ILE A 272 4.99 -15.02 -19.48
C ILE A 272 4.60 -16.48 -19.23
N SER A 273 4.40 -16.84 -17.96
CA SER A 273 3.90 -18.17 -17.59
C SER A 273 2.38 -18.25 -17.74
N PHE A 274 1.90 -19.19 -18.58
CA PHE A 274 0.47 -19.42 -18.74
C PHE A 274 -0.08 -20.51 -17.81
N MET A 275 0.78 -21.30 -17.21
CA MET A 275 0.43 -22.41 -16.29
C MET A 275 0.66 -22.08 -14.82
N GLN A 276 1.41 -21.01 -14.55
CA GLN A 276 1.70 -20.48 -13.23
C GLN A 276 1.09 -19.07 -13.10
N ARG A 277 1.40 -18.36 -12.04
CA ARG A 277 1.11 -16.93 -11.93
C ARG A 277 1.86 -16.20 -13.04
N PRO A 278 1.16 -15.51 -13.97
CA PRO A 278 1.80 -15.02 -15.19
C PRO A 278 2.83 -13.93 -14.95
N PHE A 279 2.66 -13.15 -13.88
CA PHE A 279 3.52 -12.01 -13.54
C PHE A 279 4.20 -12.23 -12.19
N ASN A 280 4.73 -13.45 -11.96
CA ASN A 280 5.20 -13.87 -10.65
C ASN A 280 6.35 -13.01 -10.13
N TRP A 281 6.23 -12.62 -8.87
CA TRP A 281 7.33 -12.12 -8.05
C TRP A 281 8.22 -13.31 -7.71
N GLY A 282 9.42 -13.37 -8.22
CA GLY A 282 10.39 -14.42 -7.92
C GLY A 282 10.95 -14.31 -6.53
#